data_cd36228c6a5a93248b5d20bd24c7bacb
#
_entry.id   cd36228c6a5a93248b5d20bd24c7bacb
#
_cell.length_a   1.000
_cell.length_b   1.000
_cell.length_c   1.000
_cell.angle_alpha   90.00
_cell.angle_beta   90.00
_cell.angle_gamma   90.00
#
_symmetry.space_group_name_H-M   'P 1'
#
loop_
_entity.id
_entity.type
_entity.pdbx_description
1 polymer ?
#
loop_
_entity_poly.entity_id
_entity_poly.type
_entity_poly.pdbx_seq_one_letter_code
_entity_poly.pdbx_strand_id
1 'polypeptide(L)'
;MAMVNGVRNWLEERTGLPSALQHFLDEDIPASAGWPQVLGSVALFAFLIQAGTGVLLALNYGPTPTEAHASIRYIMTELTAGPMIRGLHHWGASCMIVVVALHMLQVFIWGAYKKPREATWMAGCALLLMTLAFGLTGYLLPWDNKAYWGTTVTTQIVGLAPGVGPYLKRLLGAENDTIGTLTFARFYSSHVIVLPIATLLLIGLHLYLVRRHGVTPATEDAGKPTKKFYPEQMFKDSVATFCYVMVLVLFANFAKLGLGSMADPTDTRYIPRPEWYFLFLFETLKLLQGPLEVLGAVILPNLGIVALFLVPFFDRGRAIRVRQRTLAIAIAAFAVIGWAGLTERAVATTPPSMEDPDAGLRPPQPWRELPPEQLAAIGYFQRDNCSRCHVLGRSTAGPDLAKDPSTKPADWLLAHFTKPSPDSPDSGLSAAQKKSLVTLVTKRDDRALDAWENPPTAAIAGAMLYEARGCGFCHQLNGSGAKMAPVLNGVAARRTRTWIGDHFADPPKLSPGSQMPAYKFNATDLRAITDYLMAIPK
;
A
#
# COMPACT_ATOMS: atom_id res chain seq x y z
N MET A 1 -4.10 4.29 50.72
CA MET A 1 -3.97 5.77 50.68
C MET A 1 -2.54 6.26 51.02
N ALA A 2 -1.90 5.85 52.11
CA ALA A 2 -0.56 6.34 52.49
C ALA A 2 0.52 6.08 51.42
N MET A 3 0.56 4.90 50.76
CA MET A 3 1.51 4.56 49.73
C MET A 3 1.32 5.40 48.45
N VAL A 4 0.07 5.66 48.04
CA VAL A 4 -0.26 6.51 46.88
C VAL A 4 0.18 7.97 47.14
N ASN A 5 -0.04 8.48 48.36
CA ASN A 5 0.41 9.80 48.74
C ASN A 5 1.95 9.88 48.80
N GLY A 6 2.63 8.83 49.24
CA GLY A 6 4.10 8.75 49.25
C GLY A 6 4.67 8.81 47.82
N VAL A 7 4.14 8.04 46.89
CA VAL A 7 4.57 8.07 45.47
C VAL A 7 4.27 9.43 44.83
N ARG A 8 3.09 10.01 45.10
CA ARG A 8 2.73 11.33 44.57
C ARG A 8 3.69 12.40 45.08
N ASN A 9 4.02 12.43 46.38
CA ASN A 9 4.96 13.40 46.97
C ASN A 9 6.37 13.20 46.41
N TRP A 10 6.80 11.95 46.25
CA TRP A 10 8.10 11.64 45.66
C TRP A 10 8.21 12.14 44.21
N LEU A 11 7.17 11.96 43.40
CA LEU A 11 7.08 12.47 42.02
C LEU A 11 7.06 14.01 42.04
N GLU A 12 6.28 14.63 42.93
CA GLU A 12 6.16 16.08 43.03
C GLU A 12 7.52 16.73 43.29
N GLU A 13 8.22 16.26 44.32
CA GLU A 13 9.54 16.81 44.72
C GLU A 13 10.59 16.72 43.62
N ARG A 14 10.51 15.70 42.75
CA ARG A 14 11.52 15.41 41.70
C ARG A 14 11.21 15.89 40.32
N THR A 15 9.94 16.00 40.00
CA THR A 15 9.49 16.25 38.60
C THR A 15 8.48 17.40 38.50
N GLY A 16 7.79 17.78 39.57
CA GLY A 16 6.67 18.73 39.52
C GLY A 16 5.48 18.21 38.67
N LEU A 17 5.49 16.93 38.24
CA LEU A 17 4.51 16.37 37.33
C LEU A 17 3.07 16.35 37.91
N PRO A 18 2.84 15.97 39.19
CA PRO A 18 1.52 16.05 39.81
C PRO A 18 0.90 17.44 39.77
N SER A 19 1.68 18.48 40.16
CA SER A 19 1.23 19.87 40.11
C SER A 19 0.97 20.35 38.67
N ALA A 20 1.85 20.00 37.74
CA ALA A 20 1.67 20.34 36.33
C ALA A 20 0.40 19.70 35.76
N LEU A 21 0.14 18.42 36.10
CA LEU A 21 -1.07 17.72 35.68
C LEU A 21 -2.33 18.32 36.33
N GLN A 22 -2.26 18.65 37.61
CA GLN A 22 -3.38 19.29 38.28
C GLN A 22 -3.67 20.66 37.67
N HIS A 23 -2.65 21.48 37.39
CA HIS A 23 -2.82 22.75 36.70
C HIS A 23 -3.46 22.58 35.30
N PHE A 24 -3.12 21.50 34.60
CA PHE A 24 -3.74 21.15 33.33
C PHE A 24 -5.22 20.81 33.49
N LEU A 25 -5.58 20.01 34.49
CA LEU A 25 -6.97 19.57 34.73
C LEU A 25 -7.86 20.71 35.24
N ASP A 26 -7.28 21.65 35.99
CA ASP A 26 -7.99 22.79 36.60
C ASP A 26 -8.07 24.01 35.66
N GLU A 27 -7.72 23.85 34.38
CA GLU A 27 -7.78 24.92 33.39
C GLU A 27 -9.21 25.45 33.22
N ASP A 28 -9.35 26.76 33.20
CA ASP A 28 -10.62 27.42 32.93
C ASP A 28 -10.92 27.46 31.43
N ILE A 29 -12.04 26.88 31.01
CA ILE A 29 -12.53 26.90 29.65
C ILE A 29 -13.89 27.60 29.55
N PRO A 30 -14.27 28.16 28.38
CA PRO A 30 -15.60 28.76 28.21
C PRO A 30 -16.71 27.78 28.56
N ALA A 31 -17.75 28.23 29.25
CA ALA A 31 -18.89 27.40 29.61
C ALA A 31 -19.59 26.76 28.39
N SER A 32 -19.52 27.43 27.21
CA SER A 32 -20.03 26.93 25.94
C SER A 32 -19.14 25.86 25.26
N ALA A 33 -17.94 25.59 25.79
CA ALA A 33 -17.10 24.51 25.28
C ALA A 33 -17.79 23.15 25.50
N GLY A 34 -17.72 22.25 24.51
CA GLY A 34 -18.43 20.99 24.54
C GLY A 34 -18.00 20.03 23.44
N TRP A 35 -18.93 19.25 22.91
CA TRP A 35 -18.66 18.25 21.87
C TRP A 35 -17.91 18.76 20.65
N PRO A 36 -18.16 19.99 20.12
CA PRO A 36 -17.41 20.45 18.96
C PRO A 36 -15.91 20.61 19.20
N GLN A 37 -15.48 20.86 20.42
CA GLN A 37 -14.08 21.08 20.77
C GLN A 37 -13.27 19.79 20.96
N VAL A 38 -13.90 18.59 20.93
CA VAL A 38 -13.21 17.30 21.09
C VAL A 38 -12.31 16.93 19.91
N LEU A 39 -12.54 17.53 18.72
CA LEU A 39 -11.82 17.15 17.49
C LEU A 39 -10.30 17.35 17.59
N GLY A 40 -9.85 18.39 18.32
CA GLY A 40 -8.43 18.62 18.54
C GLY A 40 -7.76 17.52 19.38
N SER A 41 -8.44 17.08 20.44
CA SER A 41 -7.97 15.97 21.29
C SER A 41 -7.95 14.64 20.51
N VAL A 42 -9.02 14.37 19.74
CA VAL A 42 -9.07 13.18 18.87
C VAL A 42 -7.95 13.19 17.82
N ALA A 43 -7.64 14.35 17.20
CA ALA A 43 -6.53 14.46 16.24
C ALA A 43 -5.17 14.17 16.88
N LEU A 44 -4.95 14.64 18.11
CA LEU A 44 -3.73 14.33 18.87
C LEU A 44 -3.62 12.81 19.14
N PHE A 45 -4.68 12.19 19.64
CA PHE A 45 -4.67 10.74 19.87
C PHE A 45 -4.53 9.93 18.58
N ALA A 46 -5.14 10.37 17.48
CA ALA A 46 -4.94 9.78 16.16
C ALA A 46 -3.45 9.79 15.78
N PHE A 47 -2.77 10.93 15.95
CA PHE A 47 -1.33 11.02 15.70
C PHE A 47 -0.52 10.05 16.60
N LEU A 48 -0.85 9.95 17.88
CA LEU A 48 -0.14 9.03 18.80
C LEU A 48 -0.33 7.56 18.37
N ILE A 49 -1.53 7.17 17.92
CA ILE A 49 -1.77 5.83 17.37
C ILE A 49 -0.95 5.61 16.11
N GLN A 50 -0.89 6.60 15.19
CA GLN A 50 -0.07 6.51 13.97
C GLN A 50 1.41 6.36 14.31
N ALA A 51 1.93 7.15 15.24
CA ALA A 51 3.31 7.06 15.68
C ALA A 51 3.62 5.67 16.30
N GLY A 52 2.77 5.20 17.22
CA GLY A 52 2.94 3.90 17.87
C GLY A 52 2.89 2.73 16.90
N THR A 53 1.86 2.69 16.05
CA THR A 53 1.74 1.63 15.02
C THR A 53 2.83 1.72 13.97
N GLY A 54 3.27 2.93 13.59
CA GLY A 54 4.37 3.15 12.67
C GLY A 54 5.70 2.61 13.19
N VAL A 55 6.02 2.83 14.48
CA VAL A 55 7.20 2.25 15.14
C VAL A 55 7.14 0.72 15.12
N LEU A 56 5.99 0.12 15.45
CA LEU A 56 5.82 -1.33 15.45
C LEU A 56 6.00 -1.93 14.03
N LEU A 57 5.51 -1.26 13.00
CA LEU A 57 5.75 -1.66 11.61
C LEU A 57 7.22 -1.53 11.22
N ALA A 58 7.88 -0.44 11.59
CA ALA A 58 9.28 -0.18 11.25
C ALA A 58 10.24 -1.24 11.83
N LEU A 59 9.90 -1.89 12.94
CA LEU A 59 10.70 -2.98 13.53
C LEU A 59 10.82 -4.21 12.61
N ASN A 60 9.88 -4.40 11.69
CA ASN A 60 9.81 -5.58 10.81
C ASN A 60 9.88 -5.18 9.32
N TYR A 61 10.19 -3.94 9.01
CA TYR A 61 10.15 -3.41 7.66
C TYR A 61 11.54 -3.29 7.05
N GLY A 62 11.74 -3.85 5.84
CA GLY A 62 12.98 -3.71 5.06
C GLY A 62 12.93 -2.44 4.20
N PRO A 63 13.70 -1.37 4.52
CA PRO A 63 13.57 -0.06 3.87
C PRO A 63 14.32 0.04 2.54
N THR A 64 14.14 -0.94 1.66
CA THR A 64 14.71 -0.94 0.30
C THR A 64 13.67 -1.40 -0.73
N PRO A 65 13.76 -0.99 -2.00
CA PRO A 65 12.86 -1.46 -3.05
C PRO A 65 12.83 -2.99 -3.23
N THR A 66 13.91 -3.68 -2.86
CA THR A 66 14.02 -5.15 -2.98
C THR A 66 13.36 -5.89 -1.82
N GLU A 67 13.27 -5.27 -0.64
CA GLU A 67 12.81 -5.91 0.59
C GLU A 67 11.46 -5.38 1.08
N ALA A 68 11.11 -4.14 0.74
CA ALA A 68 9.92 -3.47 1.24
C ALA A 68 8.64 -4.29 1.04
N HIS A 69 8.37 -4.72 -0.18
CA HIS A 69 7.19 -5.52 -0.51
C HIS A 69 7.18 -6.86 0.22
N ALA A 70 8.32 -7.56 0.27
CA ALA A 70 8.45 -8.84 0.98
C ALA A 70 8.26 -8.68 2.49
N SER A 71 8.79 -7.61 3.10
CA SER A 71 8.61 -7.32 4.52
C SER A 71 7.15 -7.01 4.89
N ILE A 72 6.41 -6.29 4.02
CA ILE A 72 4.98 -6.06 4.22
C ILE A 72 4.20 -7.39 4.12
N ARG A 73 4.53 -8.24 3.17
CA ARG A 73 3.94 -9.58 3.09
C ARG A 73 4.19 -10.36 4.37
N TYR A 74 5.44 -10.40 4.85
CA TYR A 74 5.81 -11.06 6.12
C TYR A 74 4.99 -10.52 7.30
N ILE A 75 4.85 -9.19 7.42
CA ILE A 75 4.01 -8.56 8.45
C ILE A 75 2.56 -9.06 8.35
N MET A 76 2.04 -9.20 7.13
CA MET A 76 0.62 -9.55 6.90
C MET A 76 0.32 -11.05 7.05
N THR A 77 1.30 -11.93 6.80
CA THR A 77 1.06 -13.38 6.71
C THR A 77 1.68 -14.17 7.87
N GLU A 78 2.79 -13.69 8.45
CA GLU A 78 3.56 -14.46 9.44
C GLU A 78 3.44 -13.89 10.86
N LEU A 79 3.27 -12.57 11.02
CA LEU A 79 3.18 -11.97 12.35
C LEU A 79 1.75 -12.00 12.88
N THR A 80 1.53 -12.59 14.05
CA THR A 80 0.21 -12.78 14.67
C THR A 80 -0.62 -11.47 14.77
N ALA A 81 -0.01 -10.35 15.14
CA ALA A 81 -0.69 -9.05 15.23
C ALA A 81 -0.43 -8.14 14.00
N GLY A 82 0.34 -8.62 13.02
CA GLY A 82 0.79 -7.83 11.87
C GLY A 82 -0.35 -7.23 11.05
N PRO A 83 -1.36 -8.01 10.62
CA PRO A 83 -2.51 -7.49 9.88
C PRO A 83 -3.26 -6.41 10.65
N MET A 84 -3.44 -6.58 11.97
CA MET A 84 -4.11 -5.62 12.84
C MET A 84 -3.31 -4.32 12.95
N ILE A 85 -2.00 -4.39 13.21
CA ILE A 85 -1.13 -3.22 13.34
C ILE A 85 -1.06 -2.45 12.02
N ARG A 86 -0.90 -3.15 10.90
CA ARG A 86 -0.91 -2.53 9.57
C ARG A 86 -2.28 -1.93 9.24
N GLY A 87 -3.37 -2.62 9.60
CA GLY A 87 -4.73 -2.12 9.44
C GLY A 87 -4.97 -0.84 10.24
N LEU A 88 -4.56 -0.79 11.51
CA LEU A 88 -4.65 0.40 12.36
C LEU A 88 -3.84 1.58 11.78
N HIS A 89 -2.65 1.30 11.23
CA HIS A 89 -1.82 2.34 10.61
C HIS A 89 -2.43 2.87 9.31
N HIS A 90 -2.84 2.01 8.41
CA HIS A 90 -3.41 2.38 7.11
C HIS A 90 -4.76 3.11 7.25
N TRP A 91 -5.72 2.50 7.94
CA TRP A 91 -7.04 3.11 8.14
C TRP A 91 -6.97 4.31 9.07
N GLY A 92 -6.04 4.26 10.04
CA GLY A 92 -5.79 5.38 10.94
C GLY A 92 -5.27 6.61 10.21
N ALA A 93 -4.47 6.48 9.16
CA ALA A 93 -4.06 7.61 8.32
C ALA A 93 -5.27 8.28 7.66
N SER A 94 -6.19 7.49 7.07
CA SER A 94 -7.43 8.01 6.49
C SER A 94 -8.33 8.66 7.53
N CYS A 95 -8.55 8.02 8.68
CA CYS A 95 -9.36 8.58 9.76
C CYS A 95 -8.75 9.86 10.36
N MET A 96 -7.41 9.93 10.48
CA MET A 96 -6.70 11.11 10.97
C MET A 96 -6.88 12.30 10.01
N ILE A 97 -6.79 12.09 8.68
CA ILE A 97 -7.04 13.14 7.69
C ILE A 97 -8.46 13.68 7.82
N VAL A 98 -9.47 12.79 7.97
CA VAL A 98 -10.86 13.20 8.19
C VAL A 98 -11.00 14.05 9.47
N VAL A 99 -10.46 13.59 10.58
CA VAL A 99 -10.55 14.30 11.87
C VAL A 99 -9.86 15.66 11.81
N VAL A 100 -8.66 15.74 11.22
CA VAL A 100 -7.92 17.02 11.05
C VAL A 100 -8.69 17.97 10.15
N ALA A 101 -9.27 17.48 9.04
CA ALA A 101 -10.11 18.30 8.16
C ALA A 101 -11.38 18.82 8.87
N LEU A 102 -12.05 17.98 9.64
CA LEU A 102 -13.21 18.37 10.45
C LEU A 102 -12.83 19.37 11.54
N HIS A 103 -11.68 19.17 12.21
CA HIS A 103 -11.15 20.11 13.19
C HIS A 103 -10.89 21.49 12.56
N MET A 104 -10.21 21.51 11.41
CA MET A 104 -9.96 22.77 10.68
C MET A 104 -11.26 23.43 10.22
N LEU A 105 -12.21 22.67 9.69
CA LEU A 105 -13.52 23.17 9.28
C LEU A 105 -14.29 23.80 10.46
N GLN A 106 -14.27 23.12 11.61
CA GLN A 106 -14.88 23.62 12.84
C GLN A 106 -14.24 24.95 13.27
N VAL A 107 -12.89 25.03 13.32
CA VAL A 107 -12.14 26.24 13.64
C VAL A 107 -12.45 27.36 12.66
N PHE A 108 -12.57 27.04 11.37
CA PHE A 108 -12.90 28.01 10.31
C PHE A 108 -14.32 28.55 10.48
N ILE A 109 -15.33 27.70 10.61
CA ILE A 109 -16.74 28.10 10.72
C ILE A 109 -16.96 29.01 11.95
N TRP A 110 -16.31 28.74 13.06
CA TRP A 110 -16.45 29.54 14.28
C TRP A 110 -15.50 30.72 14.37
N GLY A 111 -14.64 30.93 13.36
CA GLY A 111 -13.68 32.03 13.36
C GLY A 111 -12.72 31.96 14.55
N ALA A 112 -12.40 30.76 15.00
CA ALA A 112 -11.51 30.55 16.15
C ALA A 112 -10.05 30.94 15.87
N TYR A 113 -9.71 31.25 14.63
CA TYR A 113 -8.43 31.79 14.16
C TYR A 113 -8.27 33.30 14.32
N LYS A 114 -9.34 34.02 14.67
CA LYS A 114 -9.30 35.49 14.79
C LYS A 114 -8.43 35.93 15.95
N LYS A 115 -7.99 37.19 15.90
CA LYS A 115 -7.11 37.80 16.89
C LYS A 115 -7.50 37.41 18.34
N PRO A 116 -6.57 36.95 19.16
CA PRO A 116 -5.11 36.87 18.97
C PRO A 116 -4.60 35.47 18.53
N ARG A 117 -5.40 34.66 17.81
CA ARG A 117 -5.13 33.22 17.52
C ARG A 117 -4.63 32.98 16.10
N GLU A 118 -4.17 34.00 15.39
CA GLU A 118 -3.67 33.90 14.00
C GLU A 118 -2.50 32.89 13.91
N ALA A 119 -1.55 32.97 14.85
CA ALA A 119 -0.42 32.05 14.90
C ALA A 119 -0.84 30.60 15.19
N THR A 120 -1.90 30.41 16.01
CA THR A 120 -2.47 29.08 16.27
C THR A 120 -3.04 28.47 15.00
N TRP A 121 -3.76 29.26 14.19
CA TRP A 121 -4.26 28.84 12.89
C TRP A 121 -3.13 28.48 11.92
N MET A 122 -2.11 29.33 11.80
CA MET A 122 -0.97 29.07 10.91
C MET A 122 -0.25 27.77 11.28
N ALA A 123 -0.03 27.53 12.57
CA ALA A 123 0.53 26.25 13.06
C ALA A 123 -0.40 25.08 12.72
N GLY A 124 -1.73 25.24 12.82
CA GLY A 124 -2.72 24.24 12.41
C GLY A 124 -2.70 23.97 10.91
N CYS A 125 -2.56 24.99 10.06
CA CYS A 125 -2.39 24.83 8.61
C CYS A 125 -1.10 24.04 8.29
N ALA A 126 0.00 24.35 8.98
CA ALA A 126 1.24 23.60 8.82
C ALA A 126 1.08 22.13 9.23
N LEU A 127 0.36 21.84 10.34
CA LEU A 127 0.03 20.48 10.77
C LEU A 127 -0.82 19.72 9.75
N LEU A 128 -1.80 20.39 9.09
CA LEU A 128 -2.55 19.78 7.99
C LEU A 128 -1.61 19.37 6.85
N LEU A 129 -0.71 20.26 6.43
CA LEU A 129 0.26 19.95 5.38
C LEU A 129 1.19 18.81 5.76
N MET A 130 1.63 18.74 7.02
CA MET A 130 2.41 17.60 7.52
C MET A 130 1.60 16.30 7.46
N THR A 131 0.31 16.33 7.84
CA THR A 131 -0.58 15.16 7.75
C THR A 131 -0.72 14.66 6.32
N LEU A 132 -0.90 15.56 5.35
CA LEU A 132 -0.95 15.19 3.92
C LEU A 132 0.40 14.69 3.41
N ALA A 133 1.51 15.26 3.87
CA ALA A 133 2.87 14.79 3.54
C ALA A 133 3.14 13.39 4.09
N PHE A 134 2.64 13.05 5.29
CA PHE A 134 2.67 11.68 5.80
C PHE A 134 1.88 10.72 4.88
N GLY A 135 0.66 11.10 4.48
CA GLY A 135 -0.12 10.31 3.55
C GLY A 135 0.61 10.05 2.23
N LEU A 136 1.26 11.07 1.68
CA LEU A 136 2.01 10.98 0.44
C LEU A 136 3.27 10.11 0.58
N THR A 137 4.08 10.35 1.61
CA THR A 137 5.35 9.63 1.79
C THR A 137 5.14 8.19 2.22
N GLY A 138 4.12 7.91 3.03
CA GLY A 138 3.76 6.55 3.45
C GLY A 138 3.17 5.71 2.33
N TYR A 139 2.56 6.34 1.35
CA TYR A 139 1.94 5.66 0.20
C TYR A 139 2.94 4.86 -0.64
N LEU A 140 4.20 5.30 -0.76
CA LEU A 140 5.25 4.61 -1.52
C LEU A 140 5.75 3.34 -0.81
N LEU A 141 5.66 3.26 0.52
CA LEU A 141 6.38 2.26 1.31
C LEU A 141 5.97 0.80 1.06
N PRO A 142 4.74 0.45 0.68
CA PRO A 142 4.41 -0.93 0.29
C PRO A 142 5.15 -1.42 -0.96
N TRP A 143 5.65 -0.53 -1.80
CA TRP A 143 6.37 -0.83 -3.04
C TRP A 143 5.62 -1.81 -3.95
N ASP A 144 4.30 -1.68 -4.02
CA ASP A 144 3.45 -2.32 -5.01
C ASP A 144 3.26 -1.42 -6.24
N ASN A 145 2.57 -1.90 -7.27
CA ASN A 145 2.32 -1.13 -8.50
C ASN A 145 1.58 0.18 -8.23
N LYS A 146 0.60 0.15 -7.33
CA LYS A 146 -0.17 1.33 -6.93
C LYS A 146 0.74 2.40 -6.32
N ALA A 147 1.60 2.00 -5.39
CA ALA A 147 2.55 2.86 -4.72
C ALA A 147 3.59 3.46 -5.67
N TYR A 148 4.16 2.63 -6.54
CA TYR A 148 5.18 3.03 -7.52
C TYR A 148 4.64 4.07 -8.50
N TRP A 149 3.57 3.74 -9.23
CA TRP A 149 3.04 4.59 -10.28
C TRP A 149 2.40 5.86 -9.74
N GLY A 150 1.73 5.80 -8.57
CA GLY A 150 1.19 6.99 -7.91
C GLY A 150 2.29 7.96 -7.47
N THR A 151 3.42 7.45 -6.99
CA THR A 151 4.57 8.31 -6.62
C THR A 151 5.28 8.85 -7.86
N THR A 152 5.38 8.07 -8.93
CA THR A 152 5.93 8.54 -10.21
C THR A 152 5.16 9.74 -10.73
N VAL A 153 3.82 9.68 -10.78
CA VAL A 153 2.98 10.82 -11.17
C VAL A 153 3.19 12.01 -10.24
N THR A 154 3.25 11.78 -8.94
CA THR A 154 3.46 12.88 -7.97
C THR A 154 4.80 13.58 -8.19
N THR A 155 5.87 12.84 -8.42
CA THR A 155 7.19 13.44 -8.68
C THR A 155 7.25 14.19 -10.01
N GLN A 156 6.50 13.73 -11.03
CA GLN A 156 6.36 14.45 -12.29
C GLN A 156 5.59 15.77 -12.09
N ILE A 157 4.49 15.75 -11.34
CA ILE A 157 3.73 16.98 -11.00
C ILE A 157 4.62 18.00 -10.29
N VAL A 158 5.43 17.56 -9.32
CA VAL A 158 6.41 18.45 -8.65
C VAL A 158 7.40 19.04 -9.65
N GLY A 159 7.79 18.28 -10.67
CA GLY A 159 8.65 18.73 -11.75
C GLY A 159 8.07 19.86 -12.62
N LEU A 160 6.74 19.99 -12.67
CA LEU A 160 6.05 21.05 -13.40
C LEU A 160 6.15 22.44 -12.74
N ALA A 161 6.64 22.54 -11.50
CA ALA A 161 6.70 23.83 -10.79
C ALA A 161 7.64 24.80 -11.50
N PRO A 162 7.15 25.99 -11.95
CA PRO A 162 7.94 26.92 -12.74
C PRO A 162 9.21 27.39 -12.03
N GLY A 163 10.35 27.25 -12.69
CA GLY A 163 11.67 27.67 -12.21
C GLY A 163 12.30 26.76 -11.16
N VAL A 164 11.54 26.08 -10.31
CA VAL A 164 12.05 25.26 -9.20
C VAL A 164 11.79 23.76 -9.37
N GLY A 165 10.90 23.37 -10.28
CA GLY A 165 10.46 21.99 -10.47
C GLY A 165 11.60 20.97 -10.64
N PRO A 166 12.53 21.18 -11.58
CA PRO A 166 13.65 20.27 -11.77
C PRO A 166 14.52 20.09 -10.52
N TYR A 167 14.71 21.18 -9.75
CA TYR A 167 15.44 21.15 -8.50
C TYR A 167 14.70 20.35 -7.41
N LEU A 168 13.39 20.56 -7.27
CA LEU A 168 12.55 19.81 -6.33
C LEU A 168 12.50 18.32 -6.69
N LYS A 169 12.40 18.01 -7.98
CA LYS A 169 12.42 16.64 -8.47
C LYS A 169 13.74 15.93 -8.13
N ARG A 170 14.86 16.64 -8.31
CA ARG A 170 16.20 16.18 -7.89
C ARG A 170 16.27 15.98 -6.37
N LEU A 171 15.69 16.89 -5.59
CA LEU A 171 15.61 16.77 -4.14
C LEU A 171 14.82 15.53 -3.71
N LEU A 172 13.80 15.14 -4.45
CA LEU A 172 13.04 13.90 -4.24
C LEU A 172 13.76 12.64 -4.75
N GLY A 173 14.84 12.77 -5.51
CA GLY A 173 15.59 11.65 -6.07
C GLY A 173 14.99 11.03 -7.34
N ALA A 174 14.15 11.79 -8.06
CA ALA A 174 13.42 11.34 -9.27
C ALA A 174 13.93 12.05 -10.54
N GLU A 175 15.23 12.04 -10.79
CA GLU A 175 15.83 12.86 -11.85
C GLU A 175 15.42 12.44 -13.27
N ASN A 176 15.29 11.14 -13.55
CA ASN A 176 15.10 10.58 -14.89
C ASN A 176 13.65 10.10 -15.14
N ASP A 177 12.65 10.81 -14.64
CA ASP A 177 11.22 10.46 -14.76
C ASP A 177 10.86 9.08 -14.18
N THR A 178 11.78 8.45 -13.47
CA THR A 178 11.61 7.18 -12.78
C THR A 178 11.92 7.35 -11.29
N ILE A 179 11.28 6.55 -10.49
CA ILE A 179 11.58 6.45 -9.06
C ILE A 179 12.40 5.19 -8.80
N GLY A 180 13.34 5.27 -7.88
CA GLY A 180 14.25 4.19 -7.57
C GLY A 180 14.67 4.18 -6.12
N THR A 181 15.80 3.54 -5.81
CA THR A 181 16.33 3.40 -4.47
C THR A 181 16.51 4.75 -3.75
N LEU A 182 16.99 5.78 -4.46
CA LEU A 182 17.20 7.10 -3.85
C LEU A 182 15.87 7.78 -3.47
N THR A 183 14.86 7.73 -4.36
CA THR A 183 13.52 8.24 -4.07
C THR A 183 12.92 7.50 -2.87
N PHE A 184 13.02 6.17 -2.90
CA PHE A 184 12.51 5.33 -1.83
C PHE A 184 13.14 5.69 -0.47
N ALA A 185 14.47 5.76 -0.41
CA ALA A 185 15.20 6.09 0.82
C ALA A 185 14.82 7.47 1.37
N ARG A 186 14.64 8.47 0.51
CA ARG A 186 14.22 9.82 0.92
C ARG A 186 12.78 9.84 1.44
N PHE A 187 11.86 9.15 0.78
CA PHE A 187 10.48 9.04 1.24
C PHE A 187 10.39 8.30 2.57
N TYR A 188 11.11 7.18 2.72
CA TYR A 188 11.19 6.44 3.98
C TYR A 188 11.75 7.30 5.11
N SER A 189 12.90 7.94 4.90
CA SER A 189 13.52 8.81 5.92
C SER A 189 12.64 10.00 6.27
N SER A 190 11.97 10.58 5.28
CA SER A 190 11.01 11.66 5.52
C SER A 190 9.83 11.17 6.36
N HIS A 191 9.23 10.02 6.03
CA HIS A 191 8.07 9.47 6.72
C HIS A 191 8.37 9.05 8.16
N VAL A 192 9.52 8.41 8.40
CA VAL A 192 9.83 7.77 9.69
C VAL A 192 10.63 8.69 10.62
N ILE A 193 11.36 9.67 10.10
CA ILE A 193 12.24 10.53 10.90
C ILE A 193 11.83 12.00 10.80
N VAL A 194 11.89 12.59 9.59
CA VAL A 194 11.78 14.05 9.44
C VAL A 194 10.38 14.55 9.79
N LEU A 195 9.35 13.95 9.19
CA LEU A 195 7.95 14.34 9.42
C LEU A 195 7.51 14.11 10.86
N PRO A 196 7.80 12.97 11.53
CA PRO A 196 7.44 12.78 12.93
C PRO A 196 8.05 13.84 13.85
N ILE A 197 9.35 14.13 13.70
CA ILE A 197 10.03 15.14 14.52
C ILE A 197 9.43 16.53 14.27
N ALA A 198 9.28 16.93 13.01
CA ALA A 198 8.70 18.23 12.66
C ALA A 198 7.26 18.37 13.17
N THR A 199 6.46 17.32 13.06
CA THR A 199 5.07 17.31 13.53
C THR A 199 4.99 17.38 15.05
N LEU A 200 5.83 16.67 15.78
CA LEU A 200 5.88 16.77 17.25
C LEU A 200 6.23 18.18 17.72
N LEU A 201 7.20 18.83 17.08
CA LEU A 201 7.55 20.22 17.37
C LEU A 201 6.40 21.17 17.06
N LEU A 202 5.72 21.00 15.92
CA LEU A 202 4.55 21.80 15.55
C LEU A 202 3.36 21.55 16.46
N ILE A 203 3.10 20.31 16.89
CA ILE A 203 2.06 19.99 17.89
C ILE A 203 2.38 20.71 19.21
N GLY A 204 3.63 20.64 19.66
CA GLY A 204 4.06 21.34 20.86
C GLY A 204 3.81 22.85 20.77
N LEU A 205 4.18 23.48 19.65
CA LEU A 205 3.92 24.88 19.38
C LEU A 205 2.40 25.19 19.31
N HIS A 206 1.64 24.37 18.60
CA HIS A 206 0.19 24.54 18.46
C HIS A 206 -0.53 24.46 19.81
N LEU A 207 -0.22 23.45 20.61
CA LEU A 207 -0.77 23.29 21.96
C LEU A 207 -0.37 24.44 22.89
N TYR A 208 0.90 24.88 22.85
CA TYR A 208 1.35 26.06 23.59
C TYR A 208 0.52 27.31 23.22
N LEU A 209 0.29 27.57 21.93
CA LEU A 209 -0.51 28.70 21.47
C LEU A 209 -1.99 28.58 21.85
N VAL A 210 -2.56 27.39 21.79
CA VAL A 210 -3.93 27.11 22.26
C VAL A 210 -4.06 27.45 23.76
N ARG A 211 -3.12 27.00 24.57
CA ARG A 211 -3.13 27.30 26.00
C ARG A 211 -2.86 28.78 26.30
N ARG A 212 -1.96 29.41 25.57
CA ARG A 212 -1.65 30.83 25.71
C ARG A 212 -2.85 31.74 25.47
N HIS A 213 -3.70 31.40 24.50
CA HIS A 213 -4.84 32.22 24.06
C HIS A 213 -6.20 31.68 24.49
N GLY A 214 -6.24 30.51 25.10
CA GLY A 214 -7.44 29.80 25.54
C GLY A 214 -8.31 29.26 24.39
N VAL A 215 -9.25 28.40 24.72
CA VAL A 215 -10.26 27.85 23.78
C VAL A 215 -11.25 28.93 23.37
N THR A 216 -11.61 28.97 22.08
CA THR A 216 -12.60 29.92 21.59
C THR A 216 -14.01 29.47 21.98
N PRO A 217 -14.83 30.35 22.60
CA PRO A 217 -16.21 30.03 22.91
C PRO A 217 -17.03 29.79 21.64
N ALA A 218 -18.01 28.88 21.73
CA ALA A 218 -18.94 28.62 20.62
C ALA A 218 -19.96 29.75 20.39
N THR A 219 -20.10 30.65 21.37
CA THR A 219 -20.95 31.83 21.33
C THR A 219 -20.20 33.05 21.88
N GLU A 220 -20.73 34.25 21.70
CA GLU A 220 -20.19 35.45 22.34
C GLU A 220 -20.41 35.39 23.85
N ASP A 221 -19.45 34.77 24.53
CA ASP A 221 -19.48 34.56 25.99
C ASP A 221 -18.69 35.62 26.76
N ALA A 222 -18.54 36.82 26.20
CA ALA A 222 -17.89 37.93 26.89
C ALA A 222 -18.61 38.19 28.24
N GLY A 223 -17.92 37.88 29.34
CA GLY A 223 -18.45 38.04 30.68
C GLY A 223 -19.28 36.89 31.22
N LYS A 224 -19.37 35.74 30.52
CA LYS A 224 -20.08 34.53 31.02
C LYS A 224 -19.16 33.65 31.87
N PRO A 225 -19.76 32.78 32.75
CA PRO A 225 -18.96 31.92 33.60
C PRO A 225 -18.11 30.95 32.82
N THR A 226 -16.90 30.71 33.30
CA THR A 226 -16.02 29.62 32.87
C THR A 226 -16.39 28.35 33.63
N LYS A 227 -15.96 27.21 33.09
CA LYS A 227 -15.99 25.91 33.78
C LYS A 227 -14.59 25.30 33.73
N LYS A 228 -14.31 24.38 34.63
CA LYS A 228 -13.05 23.65 34.62
C LYS A 228 -13.03 22.63 33.48
N PHE A 229 -11.83 22.39 32.91
CA PHE A 229 -11.65 21.35 31.92
C PHE A 229 -12.02 19.96 32.46
N TYR A 230 -11.53 19.62 33.63
CA TYR A 230 -11.93 18.41 34.35
C TYR A 230 -13.14 18.71 35.29
N PRO A 231 -14.15 17.79 35.38
CA PRO A 231 -14.22 16.49 34.69
C PRO A 231 -14.96 16.53 33.33
N GLU A 232 -15.77 17.53 33.07
CA GLU A 232 -16.78 17.50 32.00
C GLU A 232 -16.17 17.43 30.57
N GLN A 233 -15.23 18.33 30.27
CA GLN A 233 -14.65 18.35 28.91
C GLN A 233 -13.74 17.15 28.71
N MET A 234 -12.93 16.79 29.69
CA MET A 234 -12.08 15.60 29.64
C MET A 234 -12.91 14.32 29.41
N PHE A 235 -14.09 14.21 30.05
CA PHE A 235 -15.00 13.10 29.79
C PHE A 235 -15.46 13.05 28.32
N LYS A 236 -15.86 14.19 27.74
CA LYS A 236 -16.27 14.28 26.33
C LYS A 236 -15.13 13.92 25.39
N ASP A 237 -13.93 14.43 25.66
CA ASP A 237 -12.72 14.12 24.89
C ASP A 237 -12.39 12.62 24.94
N SER A 238 -12.50 12.00 26.13
CA SER A 238 -12.28 10.56 26.32
C SER A 238 -13.32 9.72 25.58
N VAL A 239 -14.60 10.08 25.64
CA VAL A 239 -15.67 9.37 24.90
C VAL A 239 -15.44 9.50 23.38
N ALA A 240 -15.14 10.69 22.89
CA ALA A 240 -14.89 10.90 21.46
C ALA A 240 -13.65 10.12 20.98
N THR A 241 -12.58 10.11 21.77
CA THR A 241 -11.38 9.32 21.48
C THR A 241 -11.67 7.82 21.50
N PHE A 242 -12.44 7.35 22.47
CA PHE A 242 -12.88 5.96 22.52
C PHE A 242 -13.69 5.57 21.27
N CYS A 243 -14.67 6.40 20.88
CA CYS A 243 -15.43 6.17 19.65
C CYS A 243 -14.52 6.13 18.41
N TYR A 244 -13.55 7.03 18.32
CA TYR A 244 -12.55 7.03 17.24
C TYR A 244 -11.75 5.72 17.21
N VAL A 245 -11.25 5.26 18.36
CA VAL A 245 -10.50 3.99 18.46
C VAL A 245 -11.37 2.81 18.06
N MET A 246 -12.64 2.77 18.52
CA MET A 246 -13.58 1.70 18.14
C MET A 246 -13.82 1.66 16.63
N VAL A 247 -14.06 2.80 15.98
CA VAL A 247 -14.21 2.90 14.53
C VAL A 247 -12.94 2.41 13.82
N LEU A 248 -11.78 2.81 14.30
CA LEU A 248 -10.51 2.40 13.73
C LEU A 248 -10.26 0.89 13.85
N VAL A 249 -10.56 0.30 15.01
CA VAL A 249 -10.48 -1.15 15.24
C VAL A 249 -11.45 -1.91 14.33
N LEU A 250 -12.66 -1.39 14.13
CA LEU A 250 -13.63 -1.99 13.20
C LEU A 250 -13.08 -1.97 11.75
N PHE A 251 -12.54 -0.84 11.30
CA PHE A 251 -11.91 -0.79 9.98
C PHE A 251 -10.72 -1.76 9.87
N ALA A 252 -9.84 -1.80 10.85
CA ALA A 252 -8.67 -2.69 10.83
C ALA A 252 -9.04 -4.18 10.77
N ASN A 253 -10.19 -4.59 11.31
CA ASN A 253 -10.64 -5.98 11.31
C ASN A 253 -11.53 -6.35 10.12
N PHE A 254 -12.40 -5.44 9.68
CA PHE A 254 -13.45 -5.77 8.71
C PHE A 254 -13.24 -5.17 7.32
N ALA A 255 -12.49 -4.08 7.21
CA ALA A 255 -12.14 -3.53 5.90
C ALA A 255 -10.84 -4.19 5.40
N LYS A 256 -10.97 -5.03 4.38
CA LYS A 256 -9.82 -5.75 3.81
C LYS A 256 -8.71 -4.78 3.39
N LEU A 257 -7.50 -5.08 3.83
CA LEU A 257 -6.29 -4.39 3.42
C LEU A 257 -5.39 -5.38 2.69
N GLY A 258 -5.35 -5.27 1.37
CA GLY A 258 -4.52 -6.11 0.52
C GLY A 258 -3.07 -5.61 0.40
N LEU A 259 -2.31 -6.34 -0.40
CA LEU A 259 -1.02 -5.95 -0.93
C LEU A 259 -1.02 -6.34 -2.41
N GLY A 260 -0.94 -5.36 -3.31
CA GLY A 260 -0.86 -5.59 -4.75
C GLY A 260 0.44 -6.29 -5.15
N SER A 261 0.58 -6.58 -6.44
CA SER A 261 1.83 -7.13 -6.99
C SER A 261 2.99 -6.19 -6.72
N MET A 262 4.19 -6.74 -6.54
CA MET A 262 5.42 -5.94 -6.44
C MET A 262 5.53 -4.98 -7.63
N ALA A 263 6.01 -3.76 -7.39
CA ALA A 263 6.17 -2.71 -8.39
C ALA A 263 6.85 -3.18 -9.67
N ASP A 264 6.19 -2.94 -10.80
CA ASP A 264 6.72 -3.18 -12.15
C ASP A 264 6.94 -1.83 -12.88
N PRO A 265 8.18 -1.33 -12.94
CA PRO A 265 8.52 -0.10 -13.65
C PRO A 265 8.27 -0.17 -15.17
N THR A 266 8.07 -1.36 -15.73
CA THR A 266 7.87 -1.56 -17.17
C THR A 266 6.39 -1.59 -17.57
N ASP A 267 5.47 -1.63 -16.61
CA ASP A 267 4.03 -1.58 -16.89
C ASP A 267 3.53 -0.15 -17.13
N THR A 268 3.90 0.41 -18.27
CA THR A 268 3.48 1.76 -18.68
C THR A 268 1.97 1.90 -18.94
N ARG A 269 1.21 0.82 -18.86
CA ARG A 269 -0.26 0.83 -19.02
C ARG A 269 -0.99 0.85 -17.69
N TYR A 270 -0.27 0.72 -16.58
CA TYR A 270 -0.87 0.86 -15.26
C TYR A 270 -1.46 2.27 -15.11
N ILE A 271 -2.74 2.35 -14.77
CA ILE A 271 -3.42 3.63 -14.51
C ILE A 271 -3.32 3.93 -13.03
N PRO A 272 -2.42 4.83 -12.62
CA PRO A 272 -2.26 5.18 -11.21
C PRO A 272 -3.50 5.92 -10.73
N ARG A 273 -4.00 5.51 -9.57
CA ARG A 273 -5.08 6.20 -8.87
C ARG A 273 -4.59 6.56 -7.48
N PRO A 274 -4.47 7.84 -7.16
CA PRO A 274 -4.02 8.27 -5.84
C PRO A 274 -5.05 7.90 -4.76
N GLU A 275 -4.67 8.07 -3.50
CA GLU A 275 -5.60 7.89 -2.38
C GLU A 275 -6.78 8.87 -2.46
N TRP A 276 -7.90 8.48 -1.86
CA TRP A 276 -9.18 9.16 -1.98
C TRP A 276 -9.13 10.66 -1.66
N TYR A 277 -8.27 11.08 -0.72
CA TYR A 277 -8.11 12.48 -0.33
C TYR A 277 -7.33 13.33 -1.34
N PHE A 278 -6.70 12.73 -2.35
CA PHE A 278 -6.04 13.38 -3.47
C PHE A 278 -6.80 13.24 -4.79
N LEU A 279 -7.90 12.49 -4.85
CA LEU A 279 -8.65 12.26 -6.09
C LEU A 279 -9.17 13.55 -6.72
N PHE A 280 -9.55 14.55 -5.93
CA PHE A 280 -9.99 15.85 -6.45
C PHE A 280 -8.88 16.59 -7.21
N LEU A 281 -7.62 16.48 -6.75
CA LEU A 281 -6.46 17.06 -7.47
C LEU A 281 -6.19 16.27 -8.76
N PHE A 282 -6.28 14.95 -8.70
CA PHE A 282 -6.14 14.09 -9.86
C PHE A 282 -7.19 14.40 -10.93
N GLU A 283 -8.45 14.64 -10.56
CA GLU A 283 -9.48 15.03 -11.51
C GLU A 283 -9.25 16.46 -12.04
N THR A 284 -8.80 17.40 -11.20
CA THR A 284 -8.42 18.74 -11.63
C THR A 284 -7.34 18.71 -12.71
N LEU A 285 -6.33 17.83 -12.53
CA LEU A 285 -5.27 17.62 -13.51
C LEU A 285 -5.81 17.07 -14.84
N LYS A 286 -6.75 16.15 -14.81
CA LYS A 286 -7.40 15.60 -16.01
C LYS A 286 -8.24 16.65 -16.76
N LEU A 287 -8.85 17.58 -16.05
CA LEU A 287 -9.64 18.67 -16.65
C LEU A 287 -8.76 19.77 -17.26
N LEU A 288 -7.55 19.97 -16.74
CA LEU A 288 -6.64 21.04 -17.15
C LEU A 288 -5.38 20.44 -17.80
N GLN A 289 -5.54 19.91 -19.01
CA GLN A 289 -4.46 19.25 -19.76
C GLN A 289 -3.70 20.23 -20.67
N GLY A 290 -2.53 19.80 -21.14
CA GLY A 290 -1.70 20.54 -22.07
C GLY A 290 -1.19 21.87 -21.46
N PRO A 291 -1.37 23.02 -22.10
CA PRO A 291 -0.86 24.30 -21.59
C PRO A 291 -1.41 24.71 -20.22
N LEU A 292 -2.57 24.17 -19.82
CA LEU A 292 -3.23 24.44 -18.55
C LEU A 292 -2.81 23.49 -17.42
N GLU A 293 -1.98 22.51 -17.71
CA GLU A 293 -1.53 21.50 -16.73
C GLU A 293 -0.84 22.13 -15.52
N VAL A 294 0.07 23.08 -15.75
CA VAL A 294 0.74 23.82 -14.66
C VAL A 294 -0.26 24.59 -13.78
N LEU A 295 -1.33 25.13 -14.38
CA LEU A 295 -2.37 25.82 -13.62
C LEU A 295 -3.08 24.84 -12.67
N GLY A 296 -3.50 23.67 -13.16
CA GLY A 296 -4.22 22.66 -12.37
C GLY A 296 -3.35 21.95 -11.34
N ALA A 297 -2.13 21.57 -11.73
CA ALA A 297 -1.24 20.77 -10.92
C ALA A 297 -0.48 21.56 -9.86
N VAL A 298 -0.12 22.80 -10.15
CA VAL A 298 0.79 23.61 -9.32
C VAL A 298 0.11 24.88 -8.82
N ILE A 299 -0.41 25.71 -9.71
CA ILE A 299 -0.83 27.08 -9.33
C ILE A 299 -2.07 27.04 -8.43
N LEU A 300 -3.15 26.38 -8.84
CA LEU A 300 -4.40 26.34 -8.07
C LEU A 300 -4.24 25.70 -6.68
N PRO A 301 -3.58 24.55 -6.50
CA PRO A 301 -3.37 23.99 -5.17
C PRO A 301 -2.55 24.91 -4.26
N ASN A 302 -1.47 25.50 -4.77
CA ASN A 302 -0.64 26.42 -4.00
C ASN A 302 -1.36 27.72 -3.64
N LEU A 303 -2.18 28.29 -4.55
CA LEU A 303 -3.04 29.42 -4.22
C LEU A 303 -4.05 29.07 -3.13
N GLY A 304 -4.62 27.88 -3.16
CA GLY A 304 -5.50 27.38 -2.10
C GLY A 304 -4.78 27.31 -0.73
N ILE A 305 -3.56 26.80 -0.71
CA ILE A 305 -2.73 26.74 0.49
C ILE A 305 -2.42 28.15 1.00
N VAL A 306 -1.96 29.04 0.14
CA VAL A 306 -1.66 30.43 0.50
C VAL A 306 -2.91 31.14 1.04
N ALA A 307 -4.05 30.99 0.35
CA ALA A 307 -5.33 31.57 0.80
C ALA A 307 -5.71 31.04 2.20
N LEU A 308 -5.50 29.75 2.48
CA LEU A 308 -5.77 29.16 3.78
C LEU A 308 -4.93 29.80 4.90
N PHE A 309 -3.62 29.99 4.66
CA PHE A 309 -2.74 30.70 5.61
C PHE A 309 -3.14 32.16 5.83
N LEU A 310 -3.68 32.82 4.81
CA LEU A 310 -4.04 34.24 4.84
C LEU A 310 -5.42 34.50 5.43
N VAL A 311 -6.25 33.50 5.67
CA VAL A 311 -7.61 33.63 6.25
C VAL A 311 -7.68 34.60 7.44
N PRO A 312 -6.81 34.53 8.48
CA PRO A 312 -6.89 35.37 9.66
C PRO A 312 -6.66 36.87 9.35
N PHE A 313 -5.93 37.15 8.28
CA PHE A 313 -5.56 38.51 7.89
C PHE A 313 -6.65 39.21 7.06
N PHE A 314 -7.51 38.41 6.40
CA PHE A 314 -8.64 38.93 5.64
C PHE A 314 -9.94 38.98 6.46
N ASP A 315 -10.24 37.93 7.23
CA ASP A 315 -11.44 37.88 8.08
C ASP A 315 -11.18 38.45 9.47
N ARG A 316 -11.12 39.79 9.57
CA ARG A 316 -10.87 40.55 10.80
C ARG A 316 -12.14 40.96 11.55
N GLY A 317 -13.34 40.68 11.01
CA GLY A 317 -14.62 41.02 11.63
C GLY A 317 -14.79 40.38 13.02
N ARG A 318 -15.56 41.02 13.90
CA ARG A 318 -15.79 40.54 15.27
C ARG A 318 -16.80 39.40 15.36
N ALA A 319 -17.52 39.07 14.27
CA ALA A 319 -18.52 38.02 14.26
C ALA A 319 -17.91 36.63 14.50
N ILE A 320 -18.31 35.98 15.58
CA ILE A 320 -17.95 34.58 15.91
C ILE A 320 -19.17 33.64 15.92
N ARG A 321 -20.40 34.21 15.94
CA ARG A 321 -21.63 33.40 15.82
C ARG A 321 -21.77 32.85 14.41
N VAL A 322 -21.95 31.55 14.29
CA VAL A 322 -22.12 30.82 13.02
C VAL A 322 -23.16 31.50 12.12
N ARG A 323 -24.31 31.92 12.68
CA ARG A 323 -25.41 32.60 11.93
C ARG A 323 -24.99 33.93 11.29
N GLN A 324 -23.96 34.59 11.81
CA GLN A 324 -23.46 35.87 11.32
C GLN A 324 -22.34 35.72 10.30
N ARG A 325 -21.89 34.49 10.05
CA ARG A 325 -20.75 34.13 9.20
C ARG A 325 -21.18 33.46 7.90
N THR A 326 -22.23 33.99 7.28
CA THR A 326 -22.83 33.42 6.05
C THR A 326 -21.82 33.26 4.91
N LEU A 327 -20.94 34.26 4.71
CA LEU A 327 -19.88 34.16 3.69
C LEU A 327 -18.87 33.03 4.01
N ALA A 328 -18.44 32.92 5.26
CA ALA A 328 -17.51 31.82 5.65
C ALA A 328 -18.16 30.44 5.46
N ILE A 329 -19.45 30.33 5.84
CA ILE A 329 -20.21 29.08 5.61
C ILE A 329 -20.34 28.78 4.12
N ALA A 330 -20.64 29.79 3.29
CA ALA A 330 -20.75 29.64 1.83
C ALA A 330 -19.41 29.18 1.21
N ILE A 331 -18.28 29.76 1.63
CA ILE A 331 -16.95 29.36 1.18
C ILE A 331 -16.65 27.94 1.60
N ALA A 332 -16.92 27.56 2.87
CA ALA A 332 -16.72 26.19 3.37
C ALA A 332 -17.58 25.19 2.61
N ALA A 333 -18.86 25.50 2.40
CA ALA A 333 -19.78 24.66 1.63
C ALA A 333 -19.30 24.49 0.18
N PHE A 334 -18.90 25.58 -0.48
CA PHE A 334 -18.35 25.53 -1.84
C PHE A 334 -17.09 24.65 -1.91
N ALA A 335 -16.16 24.79 -0.96
CA ALA A 335 -14.94 23.97 -0.91
C ALA A 335 -15.27 22.49 -0.72
N VAL A 336 -16.18 22.15 0.21
CA VAL A 336 -16.58 20.76 0.48
C VAL A 336 -17.33 20.17 -0.72
N ILE A 337 -18.28 20.90 -1.31
CA ILE A 337 -19.03 20.44 -2.49
C ILE A 337 -18.09 20.27 -3.69
N GLY A 338 -17.19 21.23 -3.92
CA GLY A 338 -16.20 21.16 -4.99
C GLY A 338 -15.26 19.97 -4.82
N TRP A 339 -14.74 19.75 -3.61
CA TRP A 339 -13.93 18.57 -3.28
C TRP A 339 -14.70 17.26 -3.51
N ALA A 340 -15.93 17.16 -3.02
CA ALA A 340 -16.76 15.97 -3.16
C ALA A 340 -17.11 15.70 -4.63
N GLY A 341 -17.52 16.71 -5.38
CA GLY A 341 -17.89 16.59 -6.79
C GLY A 341 -16.70 16.18 -7.67
N LEU A 342 -15.52 16.77 -7.46
CA LEU A 342 -14.29 16.38 -8.18
C LEU A 342 -13.86 14.95 -7.80
N THR A 343 -13.98 14.57 -6.53
CA THR A 343 -13.66 13.23 -6.06
C THR A 343 -14.61 12.18 -6.66
N GLU A 344 -15.93 12.43 -6.65
CA GLU A 344 -16.94 11.57 -7.27
C GLU A 344 -16.67 11.40 -8.77
N ARG A 345 -16.41 12.51 -9.47
CA ARG A 345 -16.08 12.49 -10.90
C ARG A 345 -14.81 11.66 -11.16
N ALA A 346 -13.77 11.80 -10.34
CA ALA A 346 -12.56 10.98 -10.46
C ALA A 346 -12.87 9.48 -10.32
N VAL A 347 -13.73 9.11 -9.37
CA VAL A 347 -14.18 7.72 -9.17
C VAL A 347 -14.93 7.21 -10.38
N ALA A 348 -15.84 8.00 -10.94
CA ALA A 348 -16.68 7.62 -12.07
C ALA A 348 -15.91 7.51 -13.40
N THR A 349 -14.90 8.38 -13.61
CA THR A 349 -14.17 8.47 -14.89
C THR A 349 -12.85 7.71 -14.93
N THR A 350 -12.39 7.20 -13.80
CA THR A 350 -11.15 6.41 -13.72
C THR A 350 -11.45 5.10 -13.00
N PRO A 351 -11.69 4.00 -13.73
CA PRO A 351 -11.94 2.71 -13.12
C PRO A 351 -10.71 2.26 -12.29
N PRO A 352 -10.91 1.51 -11.20
CA PRO A 352 -9.80 0.94 -10.46
C PRO A 352 -8.99 -0.01 -11.35
N SER A 353 -7.72 -0.18 -11.03
CA SER A 353 -6.89 -1.21 -11.65
C SER A 353 -7.57 -2.57 -11.51
N MET A 354 -7.52 -3.38 -12.57
CA MET A 354 -8.02 -4.77 -12.54
C MET A 354 -7.03 -5.74 -11.87
N GLU A 355 -5.99 -5.23 -11.24
CA GLU A 355 -5.02 -6.02 -10.49
C GLU A 355 -5.69 -6.65 -9.26
N ASP A 356 -5.32 -7.90 -8.98
CA ASP A 356 -5.76 -8.59 -7.77
C ASP A 356 -5.18 -7.87 -6.53
N PRO A 357 -6.01 -7.31 -5.65
CA PRO A 357 -5.54 -6.55 -4.50
C PRO A 357 -4.75 -7.39 -3.49
N ASP A 358 -4.84 -8.72 -3.53
CA ASP A 358 -4.17 -9.65 -2.63
C ASP A 358 -3.01 -10.42 -3.32
N ALA A 359 -2.64 -10.03 -4.54
CA ALA A 359 -1.60 -10.73 -5.29
C ALA A 359 -0.26 -10.82 -4.53
N GLY A 360 0.10 -9.78 -3.80
CA GLY A 360 1.33 -9.72 -3.00
C GLY A 360 1.28 -10.51 -1.69
N LEU A 361 0.09 -10.87 -1.19
CA LEU A 361 -0.09 -11.64 0.05
C LEU A 361 0.02 -13.15 -0.16
N ARG A 362 -0.04 -13.61 -1.40
CA ARG A 362 0.03 -15.04 -1.67
C ARG A 362 1.41 -15.57 -1.30
N PRO A 363 1.48 -16.67 -0.52
CA PRO A 363 2.76 -17.27 -0.16
C PRO A 363 3.51 -17.70 -1.43
N PRO A 364 4.84 -17.67 -1.43
CA PRO A 364 5.62 -18.34 -2.46
C PRO A 364 5.21 -19.81 -2.48
N GLN A 365 4.72 -20.27 -3.61
CA GLN A 365 4.39 -21.68 -3.77
C GLN A 365 5.67 -22.40 -4.20
N PRO A 366 6.08 -23.48 -3.52
CA PRO A 366 7.34 -24.17 -3.79
C PRO A 366 7.53 -24.56 -5.26
N TRP A 367 6.43 -24.89 -5.96
CA TRP A 367 6.44 -25.23 -7.38
C TRP A 367 6.95 -24.09 -8.30
N ARG A 368 6.92 -22.83 -7.84
CA ARG A 368 7.40 -21.69 -8.64
C ARG A 368 8.90 -21.71 -8.89
N GLU A 369 9.63 -22.44 -8.08
CA GLU A 369 11.08 -22.62 -8.22
C GLU A 369 11.44 -23.92 -8.95
N LEU A 370 10.45 -24.77 -9.28
CA LEU A 370 10.70 -26.00 -10.02
C LEU A 370 11.15 -25.71 -11.46
N PRO A 371 12.10 -26.49 -11.98
CA PRO A 371 12.38 -26.51 -13.42
C PRO A 371 11.12 -26.83 -14.22
N PRO A 372 10.92 -26.19 -15.39
CA PRO A 372 9.73 -26.40 -16.22
C PRO A 372 9.44 -27.87 -16.52
N GLU A 373 10.46 -28.65 -16.80
CA GLU A 373 10.35 -30.08 -17.10
C GLU A 373 9.83 -30.91 -15.94
N GLN A 374 10.16 -30.54 -14.69
CA GLN A 374 9.64 -31.24 -13.50
C GLN A 374 8.15 -30.93 -13.29
N LEU A 375 7.77 -29.67 -13.42
CA LEU A 375 6.37 -29.28 -13.27
C LEU A 375 5.52 -29.84 -14.43
N ALA A 376 6.03 -29.84 -15.65
CA ALA A 376 5.36 -30.45 -16.82
C ALA A 376 5.21 -31.97 -16.66
N ALA A 377 6.21 -32.64 -16.05
CA ALA A 377 6.14 -34.08 -15.81
C ALA A 377 4.97 -34.47 -14.90
N ILE A 378 4.62 -33.65 -13.90
CA ILE A 378 3.42 -33.86 -13.08
C ILE A 378 2.17 -33.83 -13.97
N GLY A 379 2.10 -32.90 -14.93
CA GLY A 379 1.01 -32.83 -15.90
C GLY A 379 0.93 -34.05 -16.81
N TYR A 380 2.06 -34.56 -17.28
CA TYR A 380 2.10 -35.77 -18.10
C TYR A 380 1.64 -36.99 -17.30
N PHE A 381 2.09 -37.11 -16.04
CA PHE A 381 1.67 -38.18 -15.13
C PHE A 381 0.14 -38.19 -14.92
N GLN A 382 -0.47 -37.02 -14.79
CA GLN A 382 -1.92 -36.91 -14.63
C GLN A 382 -2.68 -37.17 -15.93
N ARG A 383 -2.24 -36.58 -17.03
CA ARG A 383 -2.88 -36.68 -18.35
C ARG A 383 -2.90 -38.12 -18.89
N ASP A 384 -1.77 -38.84 -18.71
CA ASP A 384 -1.59 -40.18 -19.26
C ASP A 384 -2.05 -41.29 -18.31
N ASN A 385 -2.87 -40.92 -17.32
CA ASN A 385 -3.53 -41.83 -16.37
C ASN A 385 -2.59 -42.71 -15.52
N CYS A 386 -1.34 -42.30 -15.30
CA CYS A 386 -0.40 -43.04 -14.46
C CYS A 386 -0.90 -43.20 -13.02
N SER A 387 -1.72 -42.25 -12.56
CA SER A 387 -2.40 -42.27 -11.26
C SER A 387 -3.40 -43.41 -11.05
N ARG A 388 -3.77 -44.15 -12.09
CA ARG A 388 -4.61 -45.35 -11.95
C ARG A 388 -3.87 -46.48 -11.21
N CYS A 389 -2.56 -46.58 -11.43
CA CYS A 389 -1.74 -47.61 -10.81
C CYS A 389 -0.87 -47.04 -9.66
N HIS A 390 -0.44 -45.77 -9.79
CA HIS A 390 0.43 -45.11 -8.82
C HIS A 390 -0.36 -44.02 -8.07
N VAL A 391 -0.92 -44.39 -6.94
CA VAL A 391 -1.66 -43.46 -6.07
C VAL A 391 -0.69 -42.94 -5.01
N LEU A 392 -0.55 -41.59 -4.93
CA LEU A 392 0.30 -40.96 -3.93
C LEU A 392 -0.23 -41.24 -2.52
N GLY A 393 0.67 -41.51 -1.59
CA GLY A 393 0.36 -41.82 -0.20
C GLY A 393 -0.07 -43.28 0.06
N ARG A 394 -0.18 -44.13 -0.96
CA ARG A 394 -0.49 -45.55 -0.79
C ARG A 394 -0.04 -46.41 -1.98
N SER A 395 0.45 -47.63 -1.68
CA SER A 395 0.68 -48.62 -2.71
C SER A 395 -0.63 -49.26 -3.18
N THR A 396 -0.82 -49.36 -4.50
CA THR A 396 -1.97 -49.99 -5.15
C THR A 396 -1.49 -51.03 -6.16
N ALA A 397 -1.87 -50.95 -7.43
CA ALA A 397 -1.32 -51.76 -8.50
C ALA A 397 0.16 -51.45 -8.79
N GLY A 398 0.62 -50.23 -8.46
CA GLY A 398 2.00 -49.78 -8.51
C GLY A 398 2.51 -49.30 -7.15
N PRO A 399 3.83 -49.11 -7.00
CA PRO A 399 4.40 -48.55 -5.78
C PRO A 399 3.93 -47.12 -5.52
N ASP A 400 3.93 -46.72 -4.23
CA ASP A 400 3.73 -45.34 -3.81
C ASP A 400 4.96 -44.50 -4.17
N LEU A 401 4.81 -43.71 -5.21
CA LEU A 401 5.90 -42.86 -5.69
C LEU A 401 6.09 -41.59 -4.80
N ALA A 402 5.15 -41.27 -3.90
CA ALA A 402 5.34 -40.18 -2.96
C ALA A 402 6.36 -40.54 -1.86
N LYS A 403 6.35 -41.79 -1.41
CA LYS A 403 7.17 -42.25 -0.29
C LYS A 403 8.65 -42.28 -0.64
N ASP A 404 8.99 -42.98 -1.72
CA ASP A 404 10.38 -43.22 -2.12
C ASP A 404 10.62 -42.90 -3.61
N PRO A 405 11.72 -42.23 -3.99
CA PRO A 405 12.13 -42.13 -5.38
C PRO A 405 12.37 -43.49 -5.99
N SER A 406 12.06 -43.64 -7.27
CA SER A 406 12.29 -44.89 -7.97
C SER A 406 13.79 -45.21 -8.10
N THR A 407 14.16 -46.43 -7.78
CA THR A 407 15.52 -46.95 -7.93
C THR A 407 15.71 -47.74 -9.25
N LYS A 408 14.66 -47.80 -10.09
CA LYS A 408 14.73 -48.52 -11.38
C LYS A 408 15.66 -47.79 -12.36
N PRO A 409 16.43 -48.53 -13.19
CA PRO A 409 17.28 -47.94 -14.21
C PRO A 409 16.47 -47.10 -15.21
N ALA A 410 17.10 -46.06 -15.78
CA ALA A 410 16.45 -45.15 -16.73
C ALA A 410 15.85 -45.88 -17.94
N ASP A 411 16.56 -46.87 -18.51
CA ASP A 411 16.07 -47.65 -19.64
C ASP A 411 14.81 -48.47 -19.30
N TRP A 412 14.73 -49.02 -18.10
CA TRP A 412 13.54 -49.70 -17.62
C TRP A 412 12.36 -48.74 -17.48
N LEU A 413 12.62 -47.55 -16.90
CA LEU A 413 11.59 -46.50 -16.76
C LEU A 413 11.09 -45.99 -18.10
N LEU A 414 12.00 -45.79 -19.06
CA LEU A 414 11.61 -45.35 -20.41
C LEU A 414 10.75 -46.41 -21.13
N ALA A 415 11.08 -47.70 -20.99
CA ALA A 415 10.28 -48.79 -21.50
C ALA A 415 8.90 -48.84 -20.82
N HIS A 416 8.86 -48.72 -19.48
CA HIS A 416 7.65 -48.68 -18.69
C HIS A 416 6.74 -47.50 -19.08
N PHE A 417 7.31 -46.27 -19.28
CA PHE A 417 6.53 -45.10 -19.73
C PHE A 417 6.07 -45.25 -21.17
N THR A 418 6.67 -46.09 -21.96
CA THR A 418 6.17 -46.39 -23.33
C THR A 418 4.98 -47.34 -23.27
N LYS A 419 5.09 -48.42 -22.51
CA LYS A 419 4.06 -49.44 -22.33
C LYS A 419 3.95 -49.82 -20.86
N PRO A 420 3.10 -49.16 -20.06
CA PRO A 420 3.00 -49.33 -18.62
C PRO A 420 2.61 -50.76 -18.17
N SER A 421 1.83 -51.48 -19.00
CA SER A 421 1.50 -52.90 -18.80
C SER A 421 1.41 -53.62 -20.13
N PRO A 422 1.50 -54.96 -20.17
CA PRO A 422 1.38 -55.73 -21.40
C PRO A 422 0.11 -55.44 -22.19
N ASP A 423 -0.99 -55.14 -21.50
CA ASP A 423 -2.33 -54.92 -22.09
C ASP A 423 -2.66 -53.45 -22.33
N SER A 424 -1.77 -52.51 -21.94
CA SER A 424 -2.01 -51.09 -22.17
C SER A 424 -1.54 -50.65 -23.57
N PRO A 425 -2.22 -49.67 -24.19
CA PRO A 425 -1.70 -49.02 -25.39
C PRO A 425 -0.42 -48.24 -25.10
N ASP A 426 0.36 -47.96 -26.11
CA ASP A 426 1.51 -47.09 -26.00
C ASP A 426 1.08 -45.70 -25.50
N SER A 427 1.83 -45.07 -24.62
CA SER A 427 1.48 -43.82 -23.97
C SER A 427 1.43 -42.61 -24.92
N GLY A 428 2.00 -42.69 -26.11
CA GLY A 428 2.13 -41.56 -27.02
C GLY A 428 3.08 -40.44 -26.52
N LEU A 429 3.77 -40.64 -25.40
CA LEU A 429 4.72 -39.69 -24.86
C LEU A 429 5.97 -39.57 -25.75
N SER A 430 6.41 -38.34 -26.02
CA SER A 430 7.67 -38.08 -26.70
C SER A 430 8.89 -38.48 -25.84
N ALA A 431 10.05 -38.63 -26.44
CA ALA A 431 11.28 -38.94 -25.73
C ALA A 431 11.62 -37.87 -24.65
N ALA A 432 11.36 -36.59 -24.93
CA ALA A 432 11.54 -35.51 -23.97
C ALA A 432 10.62 -35.64 -22.75
N GLN A 433 9.34 -35.90 -22.99
CA GLN A 433 8.34 -36.09 -21.91
C GLN A 433 8.64 -37.29 -21.03
N LYS A 434 9.09 -38.42 -21.64
CA LYS A 434 9.55 -39.59 -20.88
C LYS A 434 10.76 -39.27 -20.03
N LYS A 435 11.72 -38.49 -20.55
CA LYS A 435 12.91 -38.06 -19.80
C LYS A 435 12.52 -37.17 -18.61
N SER A 436 11.57 -36.26 -18.78
CA SER A 436 11.05 -35.42 -17.69
C SER A 436 10.38 -36.27 -16.60
N LEU A 437 9.59 -37.30 -16.98
CA LEU A 437 9.03 -38.26 -16.04
C LEU A 437 10.09 -39.07 -15.31
N VAL A 438 11.18 -39.54 -15.97
CA VAL A 438 12.29 -40.20 -15.31
C VAL A 438 12.85 -39.31 -14.21
N THR A 439 13.11 -38.02 -14.52
CA THR A 439 13.63 -37.07 -13.54
C THR A 439 12.68 -36.91 -12.35
N LEU A 440 11.38 -36.75 -12.60
CA LEU A 440 10.36 -36.60 -11.55
C LEU A 440 10.37 -37.81 -10.59
N VAL A 441 10.36 -39.02 -11.13
CA VAL A 441 10.24 -40.23 -10.29
C VAL A 441 11.56 -40.68 -9.62
N THR A 442 12.74 -40.22 -10.10
CA THR A 442 14.06 -40.64 -9.56
C THR A 442 14.79 -39.56 -8.76
N LYS A 443 14.58 -38.28 -9.08
CA LYS A 443 15.39 -37.16 -8.55
C LYS A 443 14.53 -35.99 -8.03
N ARG A 444 13.28 -36.21 -7.68
CA ARG A 444 12.43 -35.17 -7.12
C ARG A 444 12.95 -34.69 -5.77
N ASP A 445 12.78 -33.41 -5.52
CA ASP A 445 12.94 -32.81 -4.18
C ASP A 445 11.55 -32.59 -3.52
N ASP A 446 11.57 -32.08 -2.29
CA ASP A 446 10.34 -31.83 -1.52
C ASP A 446 9.39 -30.85 -2.21
N ARG A 447 9.92 -29.90 -3.01
CA ARG A 447 9.12 -28.94 -3.78
C ARG A 447 8.34 -29.64 -4.89
N ALA A 448 8.97 -30.58 -5.58
CA ALA A 448 8.32 -31.37 -6.63
C ALA A 448 7.28 -32.33 -6.03
N LEU A 449 7.54 -32.86 -4.84
CA LEU A 449 6.57 -33.69 -4.11
C LEU A 449 5.35 -32.87 -3.69
N ASP A 450 5.54 -31.69 -3.08
CA ASP A 450 4.44 -30.76 -2.73
C ASP A 450 3.58 -30.39 -3.94
N ALA A 451 4.22 -30.03 -5.07
CA ALA A 451 3.53 -29.72 -6.31
C ALA A 451 2.78 -30.94 -6.91
N TRP A 452 3.26 -32.14 -6.62
CA TRP A 452 2.61 -33.38 -7.09
C TRP A 452 1.41 -33.76 -6.22
N GLU A 453 1.50 -33.59 -4.91
CA GLU A 453 0.40 -33.81 -3.95
C GLU A 453 -0.68 -32.73 -4.06
N ASN A 454 -0.28 -31.48 -4.29
CA ASN A 454 -1.13 -30.29 -4.40
C ASN A 454 -0.96 -29.60 -5.78
N PRO A 455 -1.38 -30.23 -6.88
CA PRO A 455 -0.99 -29.81 -8.21
C PRO A 455 -1.55 -28.41 -8.60
N PRO A 456 -0.68 -27.45 -8.95
CA PRO A 456 -1.06 -26.12 -9.43
C PRO A 456 -1.51 -26.21 -10.90
N THR A 457 -2.74 -26.65 -11.15
CA THR A 457 -3.26 -27.01 -12.49
C THR A 457 -3.00 -25.97 -13.57
N ALA A 458 -3.19 -24.68 -13.29
CA ALA A 458 -2.95 -23.62 -14.27
C ALA A 458 -1.45 -23.48 -14.62
N ALA A 459 -0.56 -23.60 -13.62
CA ALA A 459 0.88 -23.52 -13.82
C ALA A 459 1.44 -24.77 -14.53
N ILE A 460 0.91 -25.95 -14.21
CA ILE A 460 1.24 -27.21 -14.89
C ILE A 460 0.91 -27.10 -16.38
N ALA A 461 -0.27 -26.59 -16.75
CA ALA A 461 -0.64 -26.39 -18.14
C ALA A 461 0.34 -25.42 -18.85
N GLY A 462 0.75 -24.33 -18.20
CA GLY A 462 1.75 -23.40 -18.71
C GLY A 462 3.13 -24.03 -18.87
N ALA A 463 3.58 -24.82 -17.90
CA ALA A 463 4.85 -25.54 -17.97
C ALA A 463 4.86 -26.60 -19.09
N MET A 464 3.76 -27.33 -19.27
CA MET A 464 3.60 -28.25 -20.40
C MET A 464 3.68 -27.56 -21.74
N LEU A 465 3.09 -26.36 -21.88
CA LEU A 465 3.20 -25.54 -23.09
C LEU A 465 4.63 -25.02 -23.30
N TYR A 466 5.31 -24.58 -22.25
CA TYR A 466 6.72 -24.16 -22.29
C TYR A 466 7.62 -25.27 -22.86
N GLU A 467 7.46 -26.48 -22.38
CA GLU A 467 8.15 -27.69 -22.86
C GLU A 467 7.76 -28.01 -24.32
N ALA A 468 6.46 -28.09 -24.60
CA ALA A 468 5.94 -28.47 -25.92
C ALA A 468 6.34 -27.49 -27.04
N ARG A 469 6.53 -26.22 -26.70
CA ARG A 469 6.97 -25.18 -27.65
C ARG A 469 8.49 -25.00 -27.71
N GLY A 470 9.23 -25.75 -26.89
CA GLY A 470 10.68 -25.74 -26.90
C GLY A 470 11.30 -24.42 -26.40
N CYS A 471 10.60 -23.66 -25.53
CA CYS A 471 11.07 -22.36 -25.04
C CYS A 471 12.44 -22.48 -24.35
N GLY A 472 12.71 -23.60 -23.69
CA GLY A 472 13.99 -23.93 -23.05
C GLY A 472 15.19 -24.06 -23.99
N PHE A 473 15.01 -24.16 -25.31
CA PHE A 473 16.12 -24.14 -26.25
C PHE A 473 16.83 -22.79 -26.32
N CYS A 474 16.13 -21.71 -26.03
CA CYS A 474 16.68 -20.35 -26.02
C CYS A 474 16.70 -19.70 -24.64
N HIS A 475 15.67 -19.94 -23.85
CA HIS A 475 15.47 -19.29 -22.54
C HIS A 475 15.82 -20.18 -21.37
N GLN A 476 16.49 -19.62 -20.36
CA GLN A 476 16.62 -20.28 -19.06
C GLN A 476 15.45 -19.88 -18.14
N LEU A 477 14.91 -20.88 -17.43
CA LEU A 477 13.89 -20.71 -16.40
C LEU A 477 14.17 -21.69 -15.23
N ASN A 478 14.23 -21.17 -14.00
CA ASN A 478 14.55 -21.94 -12.79
C ASN A 478 15.79 -22.85 -12.93
N GLY A 479 16.84 -22.32 -13.53
CA GLY A 479 18.09 -23.03 -13.73
C GLY A 479 18.11 -24.02 -14.91
N SER A 480 16.97 -24.28 -15.56
CA SER A 480 16.85 -25.17 -16.72
C SER A 480 16.77 -24.38 -18.03
N GLY A 481 17.28 -24.94 -19.11
CA GLY A 481 17.30 -24.34 -20.43
C GLY A 481 18.57 -23.56 -20.78
N ALA A 482 18.65 -23.04 -22.01
CA ALA A 482 19.80 -22.31 -22.53
C ALA A 482 19.76 -20.82 -22.14
N LYS A 483 20.92 -20.16 -22.16
CA LYS A 483 21.06 -18.71 -21.94
C LYS A 483 21.33 -17.96 -23.27
N MET A 484 20.70 -18.38 -24.34
CA MET A 484 20.83 -17.73 -25.65
C MET A 484 19.91 -16.51 -25.78
N ALA A 485 18.85 -16.46 -24.97
CA ALA A 485 17.89 -15.39 -24.87
C ALA A 485 17.74 -14.96 -23.39
N PRO A 486 17.02 -13.87 -23.07
CA PRO A 486 16.87 -13.40 -21.70
C PRO A 486 16.33 -14.48 -20.76
N VAL A 487 16.90 -14.57 -19.55
CA VAL A 487 16.41 -15.44 -18.48
C VAL A 487 14.99 -15.00 -18.10
N LEU A 488 14.06 -15.96 -17.98
CA LEU A 488 12.64 -15.67 -17.75
C LEU A 488 12.28 -15.58 -16.27
N ASN A 489 13.16 -15.97 -15.34
CA ASN A 489 12.95 -15.74 -13.91
C ASN A 489 12.67 -14.26 -13.66
N GLY A 490 11.62 -13.98 -12.88
CA GLY A 490 11.21 -12.63 -12.54
C GLY A 490 10.75 -11.78 -13.76
N VAL A 491 10.28 -12.40 -14.83
CA VAL A 491 9.75 -11.68 -15.99
C VAL A 491 8.58 -10.77 -15.61
N ALA A 492 7.78 -11.15 -14.62
CA ALA A 492 6.68 -10.36 -14.07
C ALA A 492 7.13 -8.99 -13.49
N ALA A 493 8.37 -8.89 -13.02
CA ALA A 493 8.94 -7.62 -12.56
C ALA A 493 9.48 -6.74 -13.69
N ARG A 494 9.50 -7.23 -14.93
CA ARG A 494 10.08 -6.54 -16.09
C ARG A 494 9.08 -6.34 -17.23
N ARG A 495 8.02 -7.14 -17.29
CA ARG A 495 7.04 -7.16 -18.38
C ARG A 495 5.65 -7.45 -17.84
N THR A 496 4.65 -6.83 -18.46
CA THR A 496 3.25 -7.07 -18.13
C THR A 496 2.73 -8.34 -18.82
N ARG A 497 1.65 -8.88 -18.29
CA ARG A 497 0.91 -10.00 -18.90
C ARG A 497 0.57 -9.73 -20.37
N THR A 498 0.07 -8.54 -20.68
CA THR A 498 -0.31 -8.16 -22.05
C THR A 498 0.92 -8.05 -22.94
N TRP A 499 2.01 -7.46 -22.42
CA TRP A 499 3.27 -7.40 -23.17
C TRP A 499 3.78 -8.81 -23.54
N ILE A 500 3.72 -9.76 -22.60
CA ILE A 500 4.12 -11.16 -22.86
C ILE A 500 3.22 -11.78 -23.92
N GLY A 501 1.90 -11.58 -23.86
CA GLY A 501 0.95 -12.08 -24.85
C GLY A 501 1.20 -11.50 -26.25
N ASP A 502 1.38 -10.19 -26.34
CA ASP A 502 1.67 -9.50 -27.59
C ASP A 502 3.05 -9.88 -28.15
N HIS A 503 4.04 -10.12 -27.26
CA HIS A 503 5.37 -10.57 -27.65
C HIS A 503 5.35 -11.99 -28.23
N PHE A 504 4.50 -12.88 -27.76
CA PHE A 504 4.33 -14.19 -28.41
C PHE A 504 3.77 -14.06 -29.82
N ALA A 505 2.86 -13.13 -30.05
CA ALA A 505 2.23 -12.94 -31.35
C ALA A 505 3.18 -12.30 -32.39
N ASP A 506 3.97 -11.32 -31.96
CA ASP A 506 4.91 -10.58 -32.83
C ASP A 506 6.15 -10.14 -32.04
N PRO A 507 7.13 -11.05 -31.82
CA PRO A 507 8.31 -10.74 -31.02
C PRO A 507 9.16 -9.56 -31.56
N PRO A 508 9.44 -9.41 -32.87
CA PRO A 508 10.22 -8.32 -33.39
C PRO A 508 9.59 -6.93 -33.17
N LYS A 509 8.27 -6.85 -33.13
CA LYS A 509 7.55 -5.59 -32.90
C LYS A 509 7.83 -5.00 -31.52
N LEU A 510 7.91 -5.84 -30.51
CA LEU A 510 8.12 -5.42 -29.11
C LEU A 510 9.58 -5.52 -28.65
N SER A 511 10.39 -6.30 -29.36
CA SER A 511 11.82 -6.47 -29.12
C SER A 511 12.54 -6.46 -30.48
N PRO A 512 12.89 -5.29 -31.02
CA PRO A 512 13.58 -5.19 -32.30
C PRO A 512 14.85 -6.05 -32.31
N GLY A 513 15.01 -6.84 -33.37
CA GLY A 513 16.12 -7.79 -33.51
C GLY A 513 15.87 -9.16 -32.85
N SER A 514 14.73 -9.40 -32.27
CA SER A 514 14.37 -10.70 -31.71
C SER A 514 14.33 -11.79 -32.79
N GLN A 515 14.97 -12.92 -32.50
CA GLN A 515 14.92 -14.14 -33.29
C GLN A 515 13.91 -15.16 -32.76
N MET A 516 13.15 -14.78 -31.76
CA MET A 516 12.09 -15.63 -31.23
C MET A 516 11.00 -15.85 -32.29
N PRO A 517 10.56 -17.11 -32.54
CA PRO A 517 9.46 -17.37 -33.46
C PRO A 517 8.14 -16.83 -32.91
N ALA A 518 7.27 -16.37 -33.79
CA ALA A 518 5.91 -16.01 -33.43
C ALA A 518 5.06 -17.25 -33.10
N TYR A 519 4.31 -17.17 -32.01
CA TYR A 519 3.42 -18.25 -31.57
C TYR A 519 1.96 -17.81 -31.64
N LYS A 520 1.15 -18.59 -32.34
CA LYS A 520 -0.32 -18.41 -32.36
C LYS A 520 -0.95 -19.33 -31.30
N PHE A 521 -1.07 -18.83 -30.09
CA PHE A 521 -1.80 -19.51 -29.03
C PHE A 521 -3.31 -19.23 -29.15
N ASN A 522 -4.15 -20.22 -28.83
CA ASN A 522 -5.54 -19.95 -28.52
C ASN A 522 -5.65 -19.22 -27.16
N ALA A 523 -6.82 -18.70 -26.83
CA ALA A 523 -7.01 -17.90 -25.62
C ALA A 523 -6.68 -18.66 -24.31
N THR A 524 -6.98 -19.95 -24.25
CA THR A 524 -6.70 -20.81 -23.09
C THR A 524 -5.22 -21.06 -22.91
N ASP A 525 -4.52 -21.43 -23.99
CA ASP A 525 -3.08 -21.69 -23.97
C ASP A 525 -2.30 -20.41 -23.69
N LEU A 526 -2.69 -19.29 -24.30
CA LEU A 526 -2.08 -17.98 -24.04
C LEU A 526 -2.19 -17.59 -22.56
N ARG A 527 -3.36 -17.82 -21.99
CA ARG A 527 -3.58 -17.55 -20.57
C ARG A 527 -2.71 -18.46 -19.70
N ALA A 528 -2.68 -19.77 -19.97
CA ALA A 528 -1.92 -20.73 -19.19
C ALA A 528 -0.42 -20.45 -19.21
N ILE A 529 0.19 -20.22 -20.39
CA ILE A 529 1.62 -19.93 -20.49
C ILE A 529 1.98 -18.59 -19.86
N THR A 530 1.12 -17.57 -20.04
CA THR A 530 1.33 -16.24 -19.45
C THR A 530 1.21 -16.28 -17.94
N ASP A 531 0.19 -16.96 -17.39
CA ASP A 531 -0.02 -17.11 -15.96
C ASP A 531 1.17 -17.84 -15.29
N TYR A 532 1.67 -18.88 -15.95
CA TYR A 532 2.85 -19.60 -15.49
C TYR A 532 4.07 -18.69 -15.42
N LEU A 533 4.42 -18.00 -16.52
CA LEU A 533 5.59 -17.12 -16.54
C LEU A 533 5.48 -15.95 -15.56
N MET A 534 4.29 -15.38 -15.40
CA MET A 534 4.03 -14.29 -14.45
C MET A 534 4.14 -14.74 -12.99
N ALA A 535 4.00 -16.03 -12.70
CA ALA A 535 4.08 -16.56 -11.36
C ALA A 535 5.52 -16.86 -10.89
N ILE A 536 6.48 -16.96 -11.81
CA ILE A 536 7.88 -17.34 -11.49
C ILE A 536 8.62 -16.17 -10.84
N PRO A 537 9.22 -16.36 -9.65
CA PRO A 537 10.00 -15.33 -8.96
C PRO A 537 11.33 -15.02 -9.67
N LYS A 538 12.01 -13.98 -9.18
CA LYS A 538 13.38 -13.62 -9.65
C LYS A 538 14.39 -14.70 -9.33
#